data_925f541be08417bed1221621560cf77a
#
_entry.id   925f541be08417bed1221621560cf77a
#
_cell.length_a   1.000
_cell.length_b   1.000
_cell.length_c   1.000
_cell.angle_alpha   90.00
_cell.angle_beta   90.00
_cell.angle_gamma   90.00
#
_symmetry.space_group_name_H-M   'P 1'
#
loop_
_entity.id
_entity.type
_entity.pdbx_description
1 polymer ?
#
loop_
_entity_poly.entity_id
_entity_poly.type
_entity_poly.pdbx_seq_one_letter_code
_entity_poly.pdbx_strand_id
1 'polypeptide(L)'
;MKKIKKIKKAIFPVAGFGTRFLPATKAQPKEMLTVVDKPVIQYLVEQAVAAGIEEIIFVTGRGKRAIEDHFDYSFELQKTLVEKNKLDLIKKVQAIENLAKFSYVRQPIPLGDGHAIKCASHLVRDDEAILIMFGDTLYDAKVSPVKQLMQTYEKYGQAVVGLSEVDAMEVNKFGVIDGKAISENEYKINKFVEKPAIKEAPSNLVAVGLYIITPQILKILAEMKSGKSGEIRLADAFDLALEKKQPIYGRKIEGEWLDTGDKF
;
A
#
# COMPACT_ATOMS: atom_id res chain seq x y z
N MET A 1 8.03 23.28 -17.83
CA MET A 1 7.37 22.26 -16.98
C MET A 1 8.43 21.64 -16.07
N LYS A 2 8.20 21.57 -14.75
CA LYS A 2 9.11 20.82 -13.85
C LYS A 2 9.09 19.34 -14.28
N LYS A 3 10.28 18.77 -14.47
CA LYS A 3 10.40 17.33 -14.78
C LYS A 3 9.85 16.51 -13.60
N ILE A 4 8.82 15.71 -13.83
CA ILE A 4 8.24 14.84 -12.81
C ILE A 4 9.29 13.79 -12.44
N LYS A 5 9.60 13.68 -11.15
CA LYS A 5 10.57 12.71 -10.65
C LYS A 5 9.99 11.31 -10.65
N LYS A 6 10.79 10.33 -11.03
CA LYS A 6 10.40 8.92 -10.91
C LYS A 6 10.25 8.52 -9.44
N ILE A 7 9.22 7.75 -9.15
CA ILE A 7 9.01 7.18 -7.83
C ILE A 7 9.90 5.95 -7.70
N LYS A 8 10.73 5.93 -6.65
CA LYS A 8 11.72 4.89 -6.39
C LYS A 8 11.50 4.17 -5.06
N LYS A 9 10.66 4.74 -4.20
CA LYS A 9 10.39 4.24 -2.85
C LYS A 9 8.93 3.90 -2.66
N ALA A 10 8.69 2.89 -1.83
CA ALA A 10 7.36 2.51 -1.37
C ALA A 10 7.33 2.37 0.14
N ILE A 11 6.22 2.78 0.77
CA ILE A 11 5.90 2.47 2.16
C ILE A 11 4.79 1.42 2.17
N PHE A 12 5.01 0.36 2.94
CA PHE A 12 4.04 -0.71 3.20
C PHE A 12 3.60 -0.64 4.67
N PRO A 13 2.39 -0.08 4.96
CA PRO A 13 1.83 -0.07 6.31
C PRO A 13 1.31 -1.46 6.67
N VAL A 14 2.13 -2.27 7.36
CA VAL A 14 1.82 -3.66 7.71
C VAL A 14 1.77 -3.88 9.22
N ALA A 15 1.52 -2.82 10.01
CA ALA A 15 1.48 -2.88 11.47
C ALA A 15 0.16 -3.43 12.04
N GLY A 16 -0.89 -3.60 11.23
CA GLY A 16 -2.22 -4.02 11.67
C GLY A 16 -2.26 -5.44 12.26
N PHE A 17 -3.16 -5.68 13.21
CA PHE A 17 -3.25 -6.97 13.93
C PHE A 17 -3.84 -8.13 13.12
N GLY A 18 -4.51 -7.85 11.99
CA GLY A 18 -5.12 -8.90 11.16
C GLY A 18 -6.26 -9.66 11.86
N THR A 19 -7.05 -8.99 12.70
CA THR A 19 -8.06 -9.61 13.57
C THR A 19 -9.15 -10.37 12.81
N ARG A 20 -9.45 -9.99 11.55
CA ARG A 20 -10.41 -10.69 10.70
C ARG A 20 -10.01 -12.14 10.41
N PHE A 21 -8.71 -12.45 10.43
CA PHE A 21 -8.16 -13.78 10.14
C PHE A 21 -7.87 -14.63 11.39
N LEU A 22 -8.30 -14.20 12.56
CA LEU A 22 -8.16 -15.05 13.73
C LEU A 22 -8.91 -16.38 13.55
N PRO A 23 -8.36 -17.52 14.03
CA PRO A 23 -7.14 -17.64 14.85
C PRO A 23 -5.82 -17.69 14.07
N ALA A 24 -5.79 -17.76 12.73
CA ALA A 24 -4.57 -17.92 11.93
C ALA A 24 -3.53 -16.82 12.21
N THR A 25 -3.99 -15.58 12.38
CA THR A 25 -3.13 -14.41 12.62
C THR A 25 -2.75 -14.19 14.08
N LYS A 26 -3.06 -15.14 14.97
CA LYS A 26 -2.63 -15.08 16.39
C LYS A 26 -1.11 -15.11 16.52
N ALA A 27 -0.44 -15.92 15.69
CA ALA A 27 1.00 -16.17 15.77
C ALA A 27 1.79 -15.64 14.56
N GLN A 28 1.11 -15.22 13.48
CA GLN A 28 1.78 -14.71 12.29
C GLN A 28 1.03 -13.52 11.68
N PRO A 29 1.73 -12.62 10.98
CA PRO A 29 1.12 -11.51 10.24
C PRO A 29 0.14 -12.03 9.17
N LYS A 30 -0.97 -11.31 8.94
CA LYS A 30 -1.89 -11.63 7.84
C LYS A 30 -1.19 -11.57 6.47
N GLU A 31 -0.22 -10.69 6.35
CA GLU A 31 0.59 -10.48 5.14
C GLU A 31 1.50 -11.68 4.82
N MET A 32 1.72 -12.56 5.81
CA MET A 32 2.47 -13.82 5.65
C MET A 32 1.57 -15.03 5.36
N LEU A 33 0.26 -14.85 5.24
CA LEU A 33 -0.62 -15.88 4.72
C LEU A 33 -0.24 -16.16 3.27
N THR A 34 -0.18 -17.45 2.92
CA THR A 34 0.31 -17.87 1.60
C THR A 34 -0.81 -17.95 0.58
N VAL A 35 -0.51 -17.50 -0.63
CA VAL A 35 -1.27 -17.79 -1.84
C VAL A 35 -0.41 -18.71 -2.67
N VAL A 36 -0.83 -19.97 -2.85
CA VAL A 36 -0.06 -21.05 -3.44
C VAL A 36 1.21 -21.35 -2.64
N ASP A 37 2.36 -20.80 -3.01
CA ASP A 37 3.69 -21.08 -2.41
C ASP A 37 4.43 -19.83 -1.90
N LYS A 38 3.81 -18.64 -2.03
CA LYS A 38 4.41 -17.37 -1.59
C LYS A 38 3.48 -16.63 -0.62
N PRO A 39 4.00 -15.91 0.37
CA PRO A 39 3.17 -15.02 1.18
C PRO A 39 2.65 -13.83 0.35
N VAL A 40 1.46 -13.34 0.70
CA VAL A 40 0.83 -12.19 0.03
C VAL A 40 1.80 -11.01 -0.11
N ILE A 41 2.54 -10.69 0.95
CA ILE A 41 3.48 -9.57 0.95
C ILE A 41 4.56 -9.69 -0.12
N GLN A 42 5.00 -10.90 -0.48
CA GLN A 42 6.00 -11.10 -1.53
C GLN A 42 5.44 -10.74 -2.90
N TYR A 43 4.20 -11.13 -3.22
CA TYR A 43 3.55 -10.72 -4.48
C TYR A 43 3.47 -9.20 -4.60
N LEU A 44 3.12 -8.51 -3.51
CA LEU A 44 3.01 -7.06 -3.49
C LEU A 44 4.36 -6.38 -3.70
N VAL A 45 5.42 -6.89 -3.08
CA VAL A 45 6.80 -6.43 -3.27
C VAL A 45 7.24 -6.64 -4.72
N GLU A 46 7.01 -7.84 -5.28
CA GLU A 46 7.32 -8.16 -6.68
C GLU A 46 6.59 -7.20 -7.64
N GLN A 47 5.31 -6.88 -7.41
CA GLN A 47 4.55 -5.92 -8.21
C GLN A 47 5.13 -4.50 -8.14
N ALA A 48 5.57 -4.06 -6.96
CA ALA A 48 6.20 -2.77 -6.77
C ALA A 48 7.55 -2.69 -7.49
N VAL A 49 8.40 -3.71 -7.33
CA VAL A 49 9.73 -3.81 -7.98
C VAL A 49 9.59 -3.87 -9.50
N ALA A 50 8.65 -4.64 -10.04
CA ALA A 50 8.37 -4.71 -11.47
C ALA A 50 7.92 -3.37 -12.08
N ALA A 51 7.41 -2.46 -11.26
CA ALA A 51 7.06 -1.09 -11.65
C ALA A 51 8.24 -0.10 -11.50
N GLY A 52 9.38 -0.52 -10.97
CA GLY A 52 10.61 0.29 -10.84
C GLY A 52 10.87 0.85 -9.44
N ILE A 53 10.19 0.34 -8.40
CA ILE A 53 10.54 0.63 -7.01
C ILE A 53 11.86 -0.07 -6.66
N GLU A 54 12.75 0.64 -5.99
CA GLU A 54 14.09 0.19 -5.61
C GLU A 54 14.26 0.09 -4.09
N GLU A 55 13.48 0.86 -3.33
CA GLU A 55 13.53 0.90 -1.88
C GLU A 55 12.13 0.65 -1.29
N ILE A 56 12.02 -0.27 -0.35
CA ILE A 56 10.79 -0.62 0.33
C ILE A 56 10.94 -0.37 1.83
N ILE A 57 10.01 0.38 2.38
CA ILE A 57 9.94 0.72 3.80
C ILE A 57 8.73 0.01 4.39
N PHE A 58 8.95 -1.04 5.15
CA PHE A 58 7.90 -1.69 5.91
C PHE A 58 7.65 -0.93 7.21
N VAL A 59 6.42 -0.51 7.44
CA VAL A 59 6.02 0.00 8.75
C VAL A 59 5.37 -1.13 9.53
N THR A 60 6.16 -1.73 10.42
CA THR A 60 5.80 -2.90 11.19
C THR A 60 5.27 -2.56 12.58
N GLY A 61 4.54 -3.49 13.17
CA GLY A 61 4.09 -3.45 14.57
C GLY A 61 4.69 -4.58 15.39
N ARG A 62 4.21 -4.72 16.60
CA ARG A 62 4.58 -5.86 17.44
C ARG A 62 4.07 -7.17 16.80
N GLY A 63 4.91 -8.21 16.76
CA GLY A 63 4.55 -9.52 16.20
C GLY A 63 4.66 -9.62 14.67
N LYS A 64 5.33 -8.67 14.00
CA LYS A 64 5.52 -8.65 12.54
C LYS A 64 6.90 -9.15 12.08
N ARG A 65 7.70 -9.72 12.97
CA ARG A 65 9.07 -10.19 12.69
C ARG A 65 9.15 -11.14 11.49
N ALA A 66 8.14 -11.99 11.27
CA ALA A 66 8.12 -12.90 10.13
C ALA A 66 8.19 -12.18 8.76
N ILE A 67 7.71 -10.92 8.66
CA ILE A 67 7.87 -10.12 7.44
C ILE A 67 9.34 -9.70 7.27
N GLU A 68 9.99 -9.31 8.37
CA GLU A 68 11.40 -8.91 8.40
C GLU A 68 12.27 -10.11 8.01
N ASP A 69 12.09 -11.25 8.69
CA ASP A 69 12.83 -12.50 8.46
C ASP A 69 12.63 -13.05 7.02
N HIS A 70 11.49 -12.78 6.37
CA HIS A 70 11.20 -13.26 5.02
C HIS A 70 12.06 -12.60 3.92
N PHE A 71 12.38 -11.32 4.10
CA PHE A 71 13.18 -10.55 3.14
C PHE A 71 14.63 -10.39 3.55
N ASP A 72 15.00 -10.87 4.73
CA ASP A 72 16.38 -10.80 5.25
C ASP A 72 17.18 -12.04 4.88
N TYR A 73 18.51 -11.91 4.99
CA TYR A 73 19.44 -13.00 4.74
C TYR A 73 19.38 -14.06 5.85
N SER A 74 19.08 -15.31 5.49
CA SER A 74 19.04 -16.43 6.43
C SER A 74 20.29 -17.27 6.34
N PHE A 75 21.31 -16.94 7.14
CA PHE A 75 22.61 -17.61 7.13
C PHE A 75 22.51 -19.12 7.36
N GLU A 76 21.77 -19.56 8.37
CA GLU A 76 21.66 -20.97 8.74
C GLU A 76 20.92 -21.77 7.67
N LEU A 77 19.86 -21.21 7.08
CA LEU A 77 19.12 -21.85 6.01
C LEU A 77 20.00 -22.01 4.77
N GLN A 78 20.65 -20.93 4.33
CA GLN A 78 21.50 -20.98 3.12
C GLN A 78 22.68 -21.91 3.32
N LYS A 79 23.35 -21.90 4.45
CA LYS A 79 24.42 -22.85 4.78
C LYS A 79 23.95 -24.30 4.69
N THR A 80 22.79 -24.61 5.29
CA THR A 80 22.19 -25.94 5.24
C THR A 80 21.86 -26.37 3.81
N LEU A 81 21.34 -25.46 2.98
CA LEU A 81 21.02 -25.74 1.56
C LEU A 81 22.29 -25.99 0.74
N VAL A 82 23.38 -25.27 1.00
CA VAL A 82 24.68 -25.49 0.37
C VAL A 82 25.23 -26.87 0.73
N GLU A 83 25.27 -27.22 2.00
CA GLU A 83 25.73 -28.52 2.50
C GLU A 83 24.93 -29.69 1.91
N LYS A 84 23.64 -29.48 1.65
CA LYS A 84 22.73 -30.46 1.04
C LYS A 84 22.70 -30.40 -0.49
N ASN A 85 23.54 -29.57 -1.13
CA ASN A 85 23.61 -29.34 -2.58
C ASN A 85 22.22 -28.98 -3.21
N LYS A 86 21.40 -28.19 -2.51
CA LYS A 86 20.06 -27.74 -2.95
C LYS A 86 20.13 -26.39 -3.69
N LEU A 87 20.89 -26.33 -4.79
CA LEU A 87 21.23 -25.08 -5.49
C LEU A 87 20.01 -24.31 -6.00
N ASP A 88 18.96 -25.00 -6.44
CA ASP A 88 17.75 -24.34 -6.93
C ASP A 88 16.96 -23.64 -5.80
N LEU A 89 16.96 -24.21 -4.59
CA LEU A 89 16.34 -23.57 -3.43
C LEU A 89 17.16 -22.38 -2.96
N ILE A 90 18.48 -22.44 -3.04
CA ILE A 90 19.36 -21.29 -2.74
C ILE A 90 19.02 -20.11 -3.65
N LYS A 91 18.91 -20.35 -4.98
CA LYS A 91 18.55 -19.30 -5.93
C LYS A 91 17.19 -18.68 -5.62
N LYS A 92 16.19 -19.49 -5.23
CA LYS A 92 14.85 -18.99 -4.84
C LYS A 92 14.94 -18.07 -3.62
N VAL A 93 15.66 -18.47 -2.56
CA VAL A 93 15.81 -17.66 -1.34
C VAL A 93 16.56 -16.37 -1.65
N GLN A 94 17.69 -16.44 -2.34
CA GLN A 94 18.48 -15.26 -2.71
C GLN A 94 17.73 -14.30 -3.63
N ALA A 95 16.83 -14.79 -4.48
CA ALA A 95 16.00 -13.94 -5.31
C ALA A 95 15.06 -13.06 -4.48
N ILE A 96 14.55 -13.56 -3.34
CA ILE A 96 13.68 -12.79 -2.43
C ILE A 96 14.48 -11.70 -1.72
N GLU A 97 15.63 -12.05 -1.16
CA GLU A 97 16.52 -11.13 -0.43
C GLU A 97 17.01 -9.95 -1.30
N ASN A 98 17.17 -10.19 -2.60
CA ASN A 98 17.69 -9.22 -3.57
C ASN A 98 16.60 -8.48 -4.36
N LEU A 99 15.31 -8.60 -4.01
CA LEU A 99 14.22 -7.93 -4.71
C LEU A 99 14.35 -6.39 -4.67
N ALA A 100 14.67 -5.83 -3.51
CA ALA A 100 14.80 -4.40 -3.28
C ALA A 100 15.74 -4.12 -2.10
N LYS A 101 15.96 -2.83 -1.80
CA LYS A 101 16.52 -2.41 -0.51
C LYS A 101 15.40 -2.31 0.51
N PHE A 102 15.52 -3.02 1.62
CA PHE A 102 14.50 -3.03 2.66
C PHE A 102 14.89 -2.17 3.86
N SER A 103 13.93 -1.44 4.39
CA SER A 103 14.02 -0.70 5.65
C SER A 103 12.80 -0.99 6.50
N TYR A 104 12.98 -1.06 7.81
CA TYR A 104 11.92 -1.40 8.75
C TYR A 104 11.75 -0.26 9.75
N VAL A 105 10.54 0.26 9.85
CA VAL A 105 10.15 1.31 10.79
C VAL A 105 9.06 0.78 11.70
N ARG A 106 9.15 1.11 12.98
CA ARG A 106 8.15 0.67 13.94
C ARG A 106 7.03 1.68 14.12
N GLN A 107 5.80 1.23 13.98
CA GLN A 107 4.64 1.94 14.51
C GLN A 107 4.47 1.57 15.99
N PRO A 108 4.81 2.43 16.94
CA PRO A 108 4.81 2.07 18.36
C PRO A 108 3.40 1.87 18.93
N ILE A 109 2.44 2.64 18.43
CA ILE A 109 1.03 2.62 18.84
C ILE A 109 0.17 2.56 17.57
N PRO A 110 -0.82 1.67 17.49
CA PRO A 110 -1.65 1.50 16.27
C PRO A 110 -2.73 2.61 16.17
N LEU A 111 -2.32 3.81 15.79
CA LEU A 111 -3.17 4.99 15.63
C LEU A 111 -3.65 5.20 14.18
N GLY A 112 -3.81 4.15 13.41
CA GLY A 112 -4.30 4.22 12.02
C GLY A 112 -3.20 4.13 10.97
N ASP A 113 -3.61 4.06 9.70
CA ASP A 113 -2.76 3.89 8.52
C ASP A 113 -1.95 5.15 8.19
N GLY A 114 -2.57 6.33 8.30
CA GLY A 114 -1.88 7.60 8.16
C GLY A 114 -0.79 7.80 9.23
N HIS A 115 -1.01 7.32 10.47
CA HIS A 115 0.02 7.30 11.50
C HIS A 115 1.17 6.37 11.12
N ALA A 116 0.90 5.20 10.56
CA ALA A 116 1.95 4.31 10.08
C ALA A 116 2.84 5.00 9.02
N ILE A 117 2.22 5.65 8.03
CA ILE A 117 2.95 6.41 7.00
C ILE A 117 3.75 7.56 7.63
N LYS A 118 3.16 8.29 8.60
CA LYS A 118 3.84 9.34 9.36
C LYS A 118 5.09 8.82 10.09
N CYS A 119 5.06 7.63 10.66
CA CYS A 119 6.23 7.02 11.31
C CYS A 119 7.41 6.86 10.35
N ALA A 120 7.16 6.59 9.07
CA ALA A 120 8.20 6.40 8.06
C ALA A 120 8.56 7.67 7.28
N SER A 121 7.87 8.78 7.50
CA SER A 121 8.05 10.02 6.71
C SER A 121 9.48 10.57 6.74
N HIS A 122 10.23 10.37 7.82
CA HIS A 122 11.62 10.80 7.97
C HIS A 122 12.60 10.12 6.99
N LEU A 123 12.21 9.00 6.36
CA LEU A 123 12.99 8.30 5.33
C LEU A 123 12.66 8.79 3.89
N VAL A 124 11.70 9.71 3.77
CA VAL A 124 11.28 10.29 2.49
C VAL A 124 11.78 11.72 2.41
N ARG A 125 12.39 12.09 1.28
CA ARG A 125 12.89 13.45 1.08
C ARG A 125 11.73 14.43 0.86
N ASP A 126 11.94 15.69 1.19
CA ASP A 126 10.93 16.76 1.08
C ASP A 126 10.41 17.02 -0.34
N ASP A 127 11.11 16.53 -1.35
CA ASP A 127 10.79 16.72 -2.77
C ASP A 127 10.44 15.41 -3.51
N GLU A 128 10.20 14.33 -2.75
CA GLU A 128 9.99 12.98 -3.26
C GLU A 128 8.53 12.55 -3.10
N ALA A 129 7.88 12.17 -4.20
CA ALA A 129 6.63 11.44 -4.14
C ALA A 129 6.91 9.96 -3.85
N ILE A 130 5.98 9.30 -3.17
CA ILE A 130 6.17 7.94 -2.70
C ILE A 130 4.93 7.08 -2.98
N LEU A 131 5.17 5.81 -3.28
CA LEU A 131 4.13 4.79 -3.36
C LEU A 131 3.73 4.36 -1.94
N ILE A 132 2.44 4.27 -1.69
CA ILE A 132 1.88 3.61 -0.50
C ILE A 132 1.13 2.37 -0.98
N MET A 133 1.42 1.22 -0.40
CA MET A 133 0.78 -0.04 -0.76
C MET A 133 0.39 -0.82 0.49
N PHE A 134 -0.91 -1.04 0.68
CA PHE A 134 -1.41 -1.80 1.82
C PHE A 134 -1.14 -3.29 1.63
N GLY A 135 -0.91 -4.00 2.73
CA GLY A 135 -0.44 -5.38 2.73
C GLY A 135 -1.47 -6.43 2.30
N ASP A 136 -2.63 -6.02 1.81
CA ASP A 136 -3.75 -6.86 1.36
C ASP A 136 -4.29 -6.49 -0.03
N THR A 137 -3.62 -5.59 -0.74
CA THR A 137 -4.05 -5.09 -2.07
C THR A 137 -3.42 -5.91 -3.19
N LEU A 138 -3.88 -7.13 -3.39
CA LEU A 138 -3.39 -8.01 -4.45
C LEU A 138 -4.27 -7.90 -5.70
N TYR A 139 -3.65 -7.86 -6.87
CA TYR A 139 -4.32 -7.86 -8.18
C TYR A 139 -3.76 -8.94 -9.10
N ASP A 140 -4.64 -9.64 -9.79
CA ASP A 140 -4.30 -10.34 -11.03
C ASP A 140 -4.54 -9.40 -12.21
N ALA A 141 -3.44 -8.96 -12.85
CA ALA A 141 -3.50 -7.95 -13.90
C ALA A 141 -2.37 -8.14 -14.91
N LYS A 142 -2.67 -7.94 -16.20
CA LYS A 142 -1.67 -7.97 -17.28
C LYS A 142 -0.60 -6.89 -17.13
N VAL A 143 -0.99 -5.72 -16.64
CA VAL A 143 -0.10 -4.59 -16.33
C VAL A 143 -0.17 -4.37 -14.83
N SER A 144 0.98 -4.40 -14.15
CA SER A 144 1.04 -4.18 -12.70
C SER A 144 0.18 -2.97 -12.28
N PRO A 145 -0.66 -3.09 -11.23
CA PRO A 145 -1.48 -1.99 -10.72
C PRO A 145 -0.61 -0.78 -10.32
N VAL A 146 0.58 -1.03 -9.79
CA VAL A 146 1.54 0.04 -9.45
C VAL A 146 1.97 0.79 -10.71
N LYS A 147 2.24 0.08 -11.80
CA LYS A 147 2.61 0.71 -13.09
C LYS A 147 1.47 1.54 -13.66
N GLN A 148 0.23 1.09 -13.52
CA GLN A 148 -0.95 1.86 -13.94
C GLN A 148 -1.07 3.16 -13.14
N LEU A 149 -0.86 3.15 -11.82
CA LEU A 149 -0.82 4.36 -11.01
C LEU A 149 0.30 5.30 -11.43
N MET A 150 1.50 4.77 -11.66
CA MET A 150 2.66 5.57 -12.08
C MET A 150 2.42 6.29 -13.39
N GLN A 151 1.73 5.67 -14.36
CA GLN A 151 1.35 6.32 -15.62
C GLN A 151 0.47 7.55 -15.39
N THR A 152 -0.53 7.44 -14.49
CA THR A 152 -1.38 8.58 -14.13
C THR A 152 -0.59 9.66 -13.39
N TYR A 153 0.33 9.27 -12.48
CA TYR A 153 1.23 10.21 -11.80
C TYR A 153 2.16 10.93 -12.79
N GLU A 154 2.76 10.23 -13.73
CA GLU A 154 3.64 10.80 -14.76
C GLU A 154 2.90 11.82 -15.66
N LYS A 155 1.60 11.63 -15.86
CA LYS A 155 0.76 12.54 -16.64
C LYS A 155 0.43 13.83 -15.89
N TYR A 156 0.09 13.73 -14.60
CA TYR A 156 -0.44 14.86 -13.83
C TYR A 156 0.53 15.46 -12.79
N GLY A 157 1.52 14.69 -12.32
CA GLY A 157 2.46 15.11 -11.27
C GLY A 157 1.81 15.37 -9.91
N GLN A 158 0.66 14.76 -9.65
CA GLN A 158 -0.16 14.97 -8.47
C GLN A 158 -0.43 13.63 -7.75
N ALA A 159 -0.99 13.69 -6.54
CA ALA A 159 -1.38 12.48 -5.82
C ALA A 159 -2.38 11.65 -6.63
N VAL A 160 -2.22 10.32 -6.58
CA VAL A 160 -3.07 9.35 -7.29
C VAL A 160 -3.58 8.30 -6.32
N VAL A 161 -4.88 8.01 -6.40
CA VAL A 161 -5.56 6.96 -5.64
C VAL A 161 -5.90 5.83 -6.59
N GLY A 162 -5.50 4.61 -6.27
CA GLY A 162 -5.96 3.39 -6.95
C GLY A 162 -7.41 3.11 -6.61
N LEU A 163 -8.23 2.87 -7.63
CA LEU A 163 -9.67 2.70 -7.53
C LEU A 163 -10.12 1.36 -8.11
N SER A 164 -11.19 0.81 -7.53
CA SER A 164 -11.99 -0.27 -8.12
C SER A 164 -13.47 0.03 -7.95
N GLU A 165 -14.30 -0.61 -8.75
CA GLU A 165 -15.74 -0.62 -8.55
C GLU A 165 -16.14 -1.83 -7.71
N VAL A 166 -17.02 -1.63 -6.75
CA VAL A 166 -17.58 -2.68 -5.90
C VAL A 166 -19.10 -2.67 -5.95
N ASP A 167 -19.73 -3.75 -5.46
CA ASP A 167 -21.17 -3.74 -5.26
C ASP A 167 -21.58 -2.60 -4.31
N ALA A 168 -22.67 -1.93 -4.62
CA ALA A 168 -23.18 -0.83 -3.82
C ALA A 168 -23.45 -1.23 -2.34
N MET A 169 -23.71 -2.50 -2.08
CA MET A 169 -23.91 -3.03 -0.72
C MET A 169 -22.61 -3.23 0.06
N GLU A 170 -21.44 -3.10 -0.60
CA GLU A 170 -20.15 -3.31 0.02
C GLU A 170 -19.35 -2.01 0.26
N VAL A 171 -19.83 -0.89 -0.25
CA VAL A 171 -19.13 0.42 -0.18
C VAL A 171 -18.77 0.84 1.25
N ASN A 172 -19.55 0.43 2.24
CA ASN A 172 -19.31 0.74 3.65
C ASN A 172 -18.08 0.05 4.27
N LYS A 173 -17.44 -0.85 3.52
CA LYS A 173 -16.19 -1.51 3.94
C LYS A 173 -14.95 -0.67 3.60
N PHE A 174 -15.06 0.29 2.69
CA PHE A 174 -13.94 0.97 2.01
C PHE A 174 -14.02 2.49 2.09
N GLY A 175 -12.93 3.14 1.76
CA GLY A 175 -12.94 4.57 1.44
C GLY A 175 -13.56 4.79 0.05
N VAL A 176 -14.64 5.55 -0.02
CA VAL A 176 -15.40 5.83 -1.26
C VAL A 176 -15.02 7.20 -1.79
N ILE A 177 -14.85 7.35 -3.08
CA ILE A 177 -14.57 8.64 -3.70
C ILE A 177 -15.79 9.21 -4.43
N ASP A 178 -15.95 10.54 -4.39
CA ASP A 178 -16.67 11.30 -5.40
C ASP A 178 -15.66 11.89 -6.37
N GLY A 179 -15.87 11.73 -7.66
CA GLY A 179 -14.94 12.20 -8.67
C GLY A 179 -15.55 12.34 -10.04
N LYS A 180 -15.05 13.32 -10.80
CA LYS A 180 -15.42 13.52 -12.20
C LYS A 180 -14.52 12.67 -13.11
N ALA A 181 -15.12 11.82 -13.94
CA ALA A 181 -14.39 11.07 -14.96
C ALA A 181 -13.69 12.03 -15.93
N ILE A 182 -12.42 11.78 -16.20
CA ILE A 182 -11.59 12.49 -17.20
C ILE A 182 -11.42 11.60 -18.45
N SER A 183 -11.29 10.28 -18.21
CA SER A 183 -11.26 9.24 -19.21
C SER A 183 -11.94 7.98 -18.65
N GLU A 184 -11.91 6.88 -19.37
CA GLU A 184 -12.48 5.60 -18.95
C GLU A 184 -11.95 5.12 -17.60
N ASN A 185 -10.66 5.33 -17.32
CA ASN A 185 -9.99 4.83 -16.13
C ASN A 185 -9.35 5.92 -15.25
N GLU A 186 -9.59 7.21 -15.55
CA GLU A 186 -9.02 8.32 -14.79
C GLU A 186 -10.10 9.27 -14.30
N TYR A 187 -9.99 9.69 -13.06
CA TYR A 187 -10.94 10.55 -12.38
C TYR A 187 -10.22 11.73 -11.73
N LYS A 188 -10.87 12.89 -11.67
CA LYS A 188 -10.49 13.98 -10.79
C LYS A 188 -11.32 13.86 -9.53
N ILE A 189 -10.67 13.62 -8.39
CA ILE A 189 -11.35 13.41 -7.11
C ILE A 189 -11.80 14.74 -6.54
N ASN A 190 -13.05 14.80 -6.09
CA ASN A 190 -13.65 15.97 -5.44
C ASN A 190 -13.82 15.75 -3.92
N LYS A 191 -14.04 14.50 -3.50
CA LYS A 191 -14.27 14.15 -2.09
C LYS A 191 -13.83 12.71 -1.83
N PHE A 192 -13.36 12.46 -0.62
CA PHE A 192 -13.03 11.14 -0.11
C PHE A 192 -13.87 10.89 1.16
N VAL A 193 -14.59 9.78 1.27
CA VAL A 193 -15.42 9.45 2.42
C VAL A 193 -15.05 8.07 2.94
N GLU A 194 -14.49 8.03 4.13
CA GLU A 194 -14.06 6.77 4.74
C GLU A 194 -15.27 6.02 5.32
N LYS A 195 -15.51 4.82 4.78
CA LYS A 195 -16.55 3.87 5.23
C LYS A 195 -17.91 4.52 5.44
N PRO A 196 -18.50 5.15 4.41
CA PRO A 196 -19.79 5.80 4.53
C PRO A 196 -20.90 4.78 4.80
N ALA A 197 -22.02 5.20 5.36
CA ALA A 197 -23.24 4.40 5.31
C ALA A 197 -23.65 4.20 3.83
N ILE A 198 -24.19 3.04 3.48
CA ILE A 198 -24.52 2.68 2.08
C ILE A 198 -25.36 3.78 1.40
N LYS A 199 -26.33 4.35 2.13
CA LYS A 199 -27.19 5.43 1.60
C LYS A 199 -26.48 6.78 1.42
N GLU A 200 -25.32 6.96 2.03
CA GLU A 200 -24.55 8.21 2.01
C GLU A 200 -23.30 8.11 1.11
N ALA A 201 -23.05 6.93 0.56
CA ALA A 201 -21.92 6.70 -0.34
C ALA A 201 -22.10 7.54 -1.62
N PRO A 202 -21.10 8.36 -1.99
CA PRO A 202 -21.21 9.24 -3.16
C PRO A 202 -21.15 8.48 -4.49
N SER A 203 -20.60 7.26 -4.48
CA SER A 203 -20.45 6.40 -5.66
C SER A 203 -20.18 4.95 -5.22
N ASN A 204 -19.91 4.06 -6.17
CA ASN A 204 -19.40 2.71 -5.93
C ASN A 204 -17.90 2.57 -6.25
N LEU A 205 -17.20 3.70 -6.49
CA LEU A 205 -15.75 3.72 -6.67
C LEU A 205 -15.05 3.80 -5.32
N VAL A 206 -14.25 2.78 -5.03
CA VAL A 206 -13.56 2.63 -3.76
C VAL A 206 -12.05 2.67 -3.91
N ALA A 207 -11.37 3.19 -2.90
CA ALA A 207 -9.91 3.14 -2.81
C ALA A 207 -9.44 1.74 -2.41
N VAL A 208 -8.47 1.20 -3.16
CA VAL A 208 -8.01 -0.18 -3.01
C VAL A 208 -6.72 -0.35 -2.21
N GLY A 209 -6.34 0.63 -1.39
CA GLY A 209 -5.11 0.53 -0.59
C GLY A 209 -3.82 0.74 -1.40
N LEU A 210 -3.91 1.34 -2.57
CA LEU A 210 -2.79 1.65 -3.44
C LEU A 210 -2.79 3.15 -3.78
N TYR A 211 -1.72 3.87 -3.42
CA TYR A 211 -1.68 5.32 -3.55
C TYR A 211 -0.30 5.82 -3.97
N ILE A 212 -0.26 6.91 -4.72
CA ILE A 212 0.92 7.74 -4.85
C ILE A 212 0.64 9.04 -4.11
N ILE A 213 1.43 9.33 -3.09
CA ILE A 213 1.31 10.56 -2.33
C ILE A 213 2.47 11.50 -2.61
N THR A 214 2.16 12.79 -2.67
CA THR A 214 3.13 13.85 -2.92
C THR A 214 3.72 14.39 -1.61
N PRO A 215 4.83 15.15 -1.66
CA PRO A 215 5.37 15.82 -0.48
C PRO A 215 4.34 16.66 0.29
N GLN A 216 3.37 17.24 -0.42
CA GLN A 216 2.31 18.04 0.20
C GLN A 216 1.39 17.18 1.09
N ILE A 217 1.02 15.98 0.63
CA ILE A 217 0.22 15.03 1.43
C ILE A 217 1.02 14.55 2.64
N LEU A 218 2.32 14.27 2.47
CA LEU A 218 3.20 13.90 3.59
C LEU A 218 3.29 14.99 4.65
N LYS A 219 3.38 16.28 4.25
CA LYS A 219 3.37 17.43 5.17
C LYS A 219 2.05 17.51 5.94
N ILE A 220 0.92 17.35 5.25
CA ILE A 220 -0.39 17.30 5.90
C ILE A 220 -0.43 16.18 6.95
N LEU A 221 -0.03 14.96 6.59
CA LEU A 221 0.04 13.83 7.53
C LEU A 221 0.95 14.11 8.73
N ALA A 222 2.10 14.76 8.51
CA ALA A 222 3.05 15.09 9.57
C ALA A 222 2.44 16.05 10.61
N GLU A 223 1.61 17.00 10.18
CA GLU A 223 0.95 18.00 11.01
C GLU A 223 -0.34 17.50 11.68
N MET A 224 -0.96 16.44 11.12
CA MET A 224 -2.21 15.91 11.63
C MET A 224 -2.08 15.36 13.06
N LYS A 225 -3.09 15.68 13.87
CA LYS A 225 -3.35 15.04 15.16
C LYS A 225 -4.46 13.99 14.99
N SER A 226 -4.57 13.07 15.94
CA SER A 226 -5.64 12.08 15.93
C SER A 226 -7.02 12.75 15.87
N GLY A 227 -7.87 12.28 14.95
CA GLY A 227 -9.23 12.75 14.79
C GLY A 227 -10.16 12.27 15.92
N LYS A 228 -11.48 12.48 15.76
CA LYS A 228 -12.50 12.04 16.74
C LYS A 228 -12.48 10.55 17.04
N SER A 229 -12.04 9.73 16.08
CA SER A 229 -11.87 8.27 16.26
C SER A 229 -10.62 7.88 17.03
N GLY A 230 -9.73 8.81 17.37
CA GLY A 230 -8.41 8.53 17.95
C GLY A 230 -7.36 8.09 16.91
N GLU A 231 -7.72 7.98 15.63
CA GLU A 231 -6.84 7.56 14.55
C GLU A 231 -6.38 8.74 13.67
N ILE A 232 -5.25 8.56 12.99
CA ILE A 232 -4.76 9.39 11.90
C ILE A 232 -4.90 8.55 10.63
N ARG A 233 -5.77 8.94 9.71
CA ARG A 233 -6.05 8.19 8.49
C ARG A 233 -5.50 8.93 7.27
N LEU A 234 -5.06 8.16 6.28
CA LEU A 234 -4.64 8.71 4.99
C LEU A 234 -5.82 9.36 4.25
N ALA A 235 -7.03 8.81 4.39
CA ALA A 235 -8.26 9.38 3.85
C ALA A 235 -8.50 10.82 4.33
N ASP A 236 -8.32 11.07 5.64
CA ASP A 236 -8.49 12.41 6.22
C ASP A 236 -7.43 13.40 5.66
N ALA A 237 -6.21 12.90 5.36
CA ALA A 237 -5.19 13.74 4.74
C ALA A 237 -5.54 14.11 3.29
N PHE A 238 -6.19 13.21 2.55
CA PHE A 238 -6.70 13.52 1.21
C PHE A 238 -7.81 14.56 1.26
N ASP A 239 -8.76 14.45 2.19
CA ASP A 239 -9.82 15.45 2.35
C ASP A 239 -9.24 16.83 2.68
N LEU A 240 -8.31 16.92 3.64
CA LEU A 240 -7.63 18.18 3.97
C LEU A 240 -6.85 18.75 2.78
N ALA A 241 -6.28 17.91 1.93
CA ALA A 241 -5.60 18.35 0.71
C ALA A 241 -6.59 18.91 -0.32
N LEU A 242 -7.75 18.28 -0.49
CA LEU A 242 -8.82 18.75 -1.37
C LEU A 242 -9.39 20.08 -0.90
N GLU A 243 -9.60 20.28 0.42
CA GLU A 243 -9.98 21.56 1.01
C GLU A 243 -8.98 22.67 0.71
N LYS A 244 -7.66 22.33 0.71
CA LYS A 244 -6.57 23.22 0.30
C LYS A 244 -6.44 23.35 -1.23
N LYS A 245 -7.41 22.88 -2.01
CA LYS A 245 -7.45 22.91 -3.49
C LYS A 245 -6.28 22.21 -4.16
N GLN A 246 -5.67 21.24 -3.49
CA GLN A 246 -4.66 20.38 -4.11
C GLN A 246 -5.35 19.32 -4.98
N PRO A 247 -5.03 19.20 -6.27
CA PRO A 247 -5.67 18.22 -7.13
C PRO A 247 -5.21 16.80 -6.76
N ILE A 248 -6.18 15.90 -6.71
CA ILE A 248 -5.96 14.47 -6.51
C ILE A 248 -6.65 13.74 -7.64
N TYR A 249 -5.97 12.74 -8.19
CA TYR A 249 -6.49 11.94 -9.28
C TYR A 249 -6.79 10.51 -8.82
N GLY A 250 -7.78 9.89 -9.43
CA GLY A 250 -8.09 8.48 -9.28
C GLY A 250 -7.69 7.71 -10.52
N ARG A 251 -7.12 6.54 -10.35
CA ARG A 251 -6.89 5.56 -11.41
C ARG A 251 -7.69 4.30 -11.13
N LYS A 252 -8.71 4.01 -11.92
CA LYS A 252 -9.40 2.72 -11.88
C LYS A 252 -8.45 1.66 -12.43
N ILE A 253 -8.11 0.69 -11.59
CA ILE A 253 -7.14 -0.37 -11.90
C ILE A 253 -7.80 -1.40 -12.81
N GLU A 254 -7.14 -1.69 -13.91
CA GLU A 254 -7.49 -2.78 -14.82
C GLU A 254 -6.89 -4.08 -14.30
N GLY A 255 -7.74 -5.06 -14.03
CA GLY A 255 -7.39 -6.36 -13.46
C GLY A 255 -8.42 -6.83 -12.44
N GLU A 256 -8.26 -8.04 -11.97
CA GLU A 256 -9.08 -8.61 -10.91
C GLU A 256 -8.48 -8.27 -9.55
N TRP A 257 -9.25 -7.56 -8.71
CA TRP A 257 -8.85 -7.26 -7.35
C TRP A 257 -9.14 -8.46 -6.45
N LEU A 258 -8.08 -9.03 -5.89
CA LEU A 258 -8.13 -10.10 -4.93
C LEU A 258 -7.97 -9.49 -3.53
N ASP A 259 -9.09 -9.12 -2.89
CA ASP A 259 -9.05 -8.56 -1.52
C ASP A 259 -8.61 -9.65 -0.54
N THR A 260 -7.31 -9.66 -0.22
CA THR A 260 -6.75 -10.56 0.79
C THR A 260 -6.91 -10.02 2.22
N GLY A 261 -7.71 -8.99 2.42
CA GLY A 261 -8.01 -8.36 3.72
C GLY A 261 -9.22 -8.95 4.43
N ASP A 262 -10.03 -9.78 3.77
CA ASP A 262 -11.21 -10.45 4.34
C ASP A 262 -11.15 -11.98 4.11
N LYS A 263 -12.00 -12.72 4.84
CA LYS A 263 -12.16 -14.18 4.65
C LYS A 263 -13.04 -14.43 3.42
N PHE A 264 -12.65 -15.41 2.63
CA PHE A 264 -13.46 -15.96 1.54
C PHE A 264 -14.65 -16.73 2.09
#